data_48380ae543aa3b6034124fc699f3f1c8
#
_entry.id   48380ae543aa3b6034124fc699f3f1c8
#
_cell.length_a   1.000
_cell.length_b   1.000
_cell.length_c   1.000
_cell.angle_alpha   90.00
_cell.angle_beta   90.00
_cell.angle_gamma   90.00
#
_symmetry.space_group_name_H-M   'P 1'
#
loop_
_entity.id
_entity.type
_entity.pdbx_description
1 polymer ?
#
loop_
_entity_poly.entity_id
_entity_poly.type
_entity_poly.pdbx_seq_one_letter_code
_entity_poly.pdbx_strand_id
1 'polypeptide(L)'
;MSASRPPRSTGTPGWGAPLRLVLRLAVMGIGLGVITGTSLKLLAPQLANGAAGKAASTPAPSLPSLQPLPRGLSMGRFEPRTELTGLSQKWAQLAARHKDLQASGYLLVLDDGRYAQLQPEKPLPAASSIKTPILLAGLEELDAGKLRWNEPLPLTKEVIGGGAGWMASKPPGTRFPFWEAATEMIRVSDNSATNLLIKRLGGKTALNARFQALGLTGTVINNWLPDLNGTNTTSSHDLARAIALVDTGEKLSPRAXHQHPAAPGAADGSWG
;
A
#
# COMPACT_ATOMS: atom_id res chain seq x y z
N MET A 1 -8.06 -33.41 -65.15
CA MET A 1 -8.55 -33.09 -63.81
C MET A 1 -7.59 -32.13 -63.15
N SER A 2 -7.94 -30.85 -63.15
CA SER A 2 -7.08 -29.79 -62.60
C SER A 2 -7.58 -29.37 -61.22
N ALA A 3 -6.74 -29.60 -60.20
CA ALA A 3 -7.08 -29.28 -58.82
C ALA A 3 -6.76 -27.79 -58.57
N SER A 4 -7.78 -27.01 -58.29
CA SER A 4 -7.65 -25.57 -57.93
C SER A 4 -7.22 -25.42 -56.47
N ARG A 5 -6.13 -24.64 -56.24
CA ARG A 5 -5.65 -24.25 -54.92
C ARG A 5 -6.59 -23.18 -54.27
N PRO A 6 -6.86 -23.28 -52.98
CA PRO A 6 -7.66 -22.23 -52.30
C PRO A 6 -6.82 -20.95 -52.11
N PRO A 7 -7.48 -19.78 -52.01
CA PRO A 7 -6.77 -18.50 -51.85
C PRO A 7 -6.14 -18.36 -50.49
N ARG A 8 -4.93 -17.73 -50.44
CA ARG A 8 -4.23 -17.41 -49.20
C ARG A 8 -4.95 -16.27 -48.47
N SER A 9 -5.26 -16.46 -47.21
CA SER A 9 -5.79 -15.41 -46.35
C SER A 9 -4.68 -14.39 -46.05
N THR A 10 -4.90 -13.14 -46.45
CA THR A 10 -4.03 -12.01 -46.08
C THR A 10 -4.36 -11.63 -44.62
N GLY A 11 -3.51 -12.04 -43.69
CA GLY A 11 -3.63 -11.63 -42.31
C GLY A 11 -3.39 -10.14 -42.14
N THR A 12 -4.31 -9.45 -41.50
CA THR A 12 -4.13 -8.04 -41.13
C THR A 12 -2.96 -7.90 -40.14
N PRO A 13 -2.07 -6.93 -40.35
CA PRO A 13 -0.97 -6.73 -39.39
C PRO A 13 -1.53 -6.31 -38.02
N GLY A 14 -1.29 -7.14 -37.02
CA GLY A 14 -1.72 -6.87 -35.65
C GLY A 14 -0.94 -5.72 -35.01
N TRP A 15 -1.57 -4.58 -34.91
CA TRP A 15 -0.98 -3.38 -34.29
C TRP A 15 -0.81 -3.51 -32.76
N GLY A 16 -1.17 -4.65 -32.18
CA GLY A 16 -1.10 -4.88 -30.75
C GLY A 16 0.31 -5.05 -30.16
N ALA A 17 1.26 -5.54 -30.96
CA ALA A 17 2.61 -5.83 -30.48
C ALA A 17 3.43 -4.54 -30.20
N PRO A 18 3.49 -3.56 -31.14
CA PRO A 18 4.23 -2.33 -30.86
C PRO A 18 3.62 -1.49 -29.74
N LEU A 19 2.29 -1.46 -29.63
CA LEU A 19 1.63 -0.72 -28.54
C LEU A 19 1.97 -1.30 -27.16
N ARG A 20 1.99 -2.62 -27.05
CA ARG A 20 2.38 -3.31 -25.81
C ARG A 20 3.83 -3.03 -25.43
N LEU A 21 4.73 -2.97 -26.41
CA LEU A 21 6.13 -2.64 -26.19
C LEU A 21 6.28 -1.20 -25.68
N VAL A 22 5.60 -0.25 -26.33
CA VAL A 22 5.63 1.17 -25.92
C VAL A 22 5.09 1.32 -24.50
N LEU A 23 3.99 0.65 -24.16
CA LEU A 23 3.42 0.71 -22.81
C LEU A 23 4.39 0.14 -21.76
N ARG A 24 5.06 -0.98 -22.07
CA ARG A 24 6.06 -1.58 -21.18
C ARG A 24 7.26 -0.66 -20.96
N LEU A 25 7.74 -0.02 -22.02
CA LEU A 25 8.85 0.93 -21.95
C LEU A 25 8.47 2.18 -21.16
N ALA A 26 7.23 2.66 -21.31
CA ALA A 26 6.72 3.80 -20.54
C ALA A 26 6.66 3.47 -19.04
N VAL A 27 6.14 2.29 -18.68
CA VAL A 27 6.05 1.86 -17.28
C VAL A 27 7.46 1.69 -16.69
N MET A 28 8.40 1.10 -17.45
CA MET A 28 9.82 0.99 -17.01
C MET A 28 10.46 2.37 -16.85
N GLY A 29 10.19 3.30 -17.76
CA GLY A 29 10.72 4.66 -17.69
C GLY A 29 10.25 5.42 -16.47
N ILE A 30 8.97 5.30 -16.11
CA ILE A 30 8.42 5.89 -14.90
C ILE A 30 9.08 5.27 -13.65
N GLY A 31 9.21 3.94 -13.64
CA GLY A 31 9.86 3.23 -12.53
C GLY A 31 11.32 3.68 -12.35
N LEU A 32 12.08 3.77 -13.43
CA LEU A 32 13.46 4.26 -13.38
C LEU A 32 13.52 5.71 -12.92
N GLY A 33 12.62 6.55 -13.39
CA GLY A 33 12.55 7.97 -13.00
C GLY A 33 12.33 8.16 -11.51
N VAL A 34 11.45 7.35 -10.92
CA VAL A 34 11.20 7.39 -9.46
C VAL A 34 12.45 6.93 -8.70
N ILE A 35 13.09 5.85 -9.14
CA ILE A 35 14.29 5.31 -8.48
C ILE A 35 15.44 6.33 -8.55
N THR A 36 15.71 6.91 -9.73
CA THR A 36 16.80 7.89 -9.89
C THR A 36 16.49 9.19 -9.14
N GLY A 37 15.25 9.66 -9.16
CA GLY A 37 14.85 10.86 -8.43
C GLY A 37 15.01 10.71 -6.92
N THR A 38 14.62 9.57 -6.39
CA THR A 38 14.76 9.25 -4.95
C THR A 38 16.25 9.12 -4.58
N SER A 39 17.04 8.45 -5.40
CA SER A 39 18.49 8.30 -5.17
C SER A 39 19.20 9.64 -5.19
N LEU A 40 18.84 10.53 -6.14
CA LEU A 40 19.41 11.87 -6.21
C LEU A 40 19.07 12.71 -4.97
N LYS A 41 17.83 12.57 -4.47
CA LYS A 41 17.39 13.30 -3.27
C LYS A 41 18.12 12.82 -2.00
N LEU A 42 18.48 11.53 -1.96
CA LEU A 42 19.23 10.96 -0.83
C LEU A 42 20.73 11.31 -0.89
N LEU A 43 21.29 11.47 -2.09
CA LEU A 43 22.72 11.79 -2.29
C LEU A 43 23.02 13.29 -2.27
N ALA A 44 22.03 14.14 -2.54
CA ALA A 44 22.22 15.59 -2.61
C ALA A 44 22.84 16.19 -1.32
N PRO A 45 22.43 15.79 -0.11
CA PRO A 45 23.07 16.35 1.10
C PRO A 45 24.54 15.97 1.25
N GLN A 46 24.97 14.83 0.73
CA GLN A 46 26.37 14.39 0.86
C GLN A 46 27.31 15.12 -0.10
N LEU A 47 26.79 15.53 -1.26
CA LEU A 47 27.58 16.28 -2.23
C LEU A 47 27.73 17.76 -1.83
N ALA A 48 26.82 18.30 -1.04
CA ALA A 48 26.88 19.69 -0.57
C ALA A 48 27.90 19.88 0.55
N ASN A 49 28.26 18.84 1.28
CA ASN A 49 29.15 18.93 2.43
C ASN A 49 30.64 18.89 2.09
N GLY A 50 30.99 18.69 0.80
CA GLY A 50 32.37 18.63 0.36
C GLY A 50 33.06 19.97 0.07
N ALA A 51 32.37 21.11 0.19
CA ALA A 51 32.88 22.39 -0.25
C ALA A 51 32.86 23.48 0.82
N ALA A 52 32.92 23.14 2.12
CA ALA A 52 32.92 24.16 3.18
C ALA A 52 34.27 24.23 3.86
N GLY A 53 35.00 25.24 3.49
CA GLY A 53 36.19 25.66 4.24
C GLY A 53 35.84 26.22 5.63
N LYS A 54 36.84 26.18 6.51
CA LYS A 54 36.80 26.63 7.92
C LYS A 54 35.90 27.83 8.17
N ALA A 55 34.83 27.65 8.90
CA ALA A 55 34.07 28.77 9.46
C ALA A 55 34.05 28.64 10.99
N ALA A 56 34.19 29.77 11.64
CA ALA A 56 34.32 29.94 13.08
C ALA A 56 33.10 29.36 13.84
N SER A 57 33.34 28.81 15.00
CA SER A 57 32.34 28.22 15.89
C SER A 57 31.41 29.31 16.45
N THR A 58 30.23 29.42 15.88
CA THR A 58 29.11 30.15 16.50
C THR A 58 28.31 29.16 17.37
N PRO A 59 27.93 29.53 18.60
CA PRO A 59 27.14 28.61 19.42
C PRO A 59 25.81 28.28 18.73
N ALA A 60 25.49 26.98 18.70
CA ALA A 60 24.25 26.50 18.11
C ALA A 60 23.05 27.15 18.81
N PRO A 61 22.06 27.64 18.06
CA PRO A 61 20.82 28.10 18.68
C PRO A 61 20.13 26.90 19.38
N SER A 62 19.78 27.15 20.65
CA SER A 62 19.01 26.17 21.42
C SER A 62 17.70 25.89 20.68
N LEU A 63 17.49 24.61 20.34
CA LEU A 63 16.23 24.16 19.75
C LEU A 63 15.09 24.57 20.71
N PRO A 64 14.04 25.23 20.20
CA PRO A 64 12.88 25.49 21.05
C PRO A 64 12.36 24.16 21.59
N SER A 65 12.18 24.12 22.90
CA SER A 65 11.58 22.95 23.54
C SER A 65 10.24 22.66 22.87
N LEU A 66 10.12 21.48 22.29
CA LEU A 66 8.86 21.01 21.74
C LEU A 66 7.84 21.00 22.88
N GLN A 67 6.99 22.01 22.91
CA GLN A 67 5.88 22.02 23.84
C GLN A 67 5.01 20.78 23.53
N PRO A 68 4.55 20.05 24.55
CA PRO A 68 3.62 18.96 24.29
C PRO A 68 2.43 19.52 23.51
N LEU A 69 2.10 18.88 22.43
CA LEU A 69 0.90 19.21 21.66
C LEU A 69 -0.29 19.30 22.62
N PRO A 70 -1.16 20.31 22.48
CA PRO A 70 -2.32 20.43 23.36
C PRO A 70 -3.12 19.15 23.39
N ARG A 71 -3.33 18.60 24.56
CA ARG A 71 -4.24 17.49 24.77
C ARG A 71 -5.66 17.99 24.41
N GLY A 72 -6.14 17.64 23.23
CA GLY A 72 -7.46 18.08 22.80
C GLY A 72 -7.63 18.33 21.33
N LEU A 73 -6.58 18.07 20.52
CA LEU A 73 -6.81 17.93 19.09
C LEU A 73 -7.66 16.66 18.93
N SER A 74 -8.96 16.88 18.73
CA SER A 74 -9.85 15.80 18.34
C SER A 74 -9.27 15.16 17.08
N MET A 75 -8.67 14.00 17.24
CA MET A 75 -8.28 13.18 16.09
C MET A 75 -9.56 13.02 15.27
N GLY A 76 -9.54 13.51 14.06
CA GLY A 76 -10.70 13.47 13.18
C GLY A 76 -11.27 12.05 13.11
N ARG A 77 -12.58 11.94 13.06
CA ARG A 77 -13.25 10.64 12.92
C ARG A 77 -13.59 10.37 11.46
N PHE A 78 -13.79 9.10 11.14
CA PHE A 78 -14.34 8.74 9.83
C PHE A 78 -15.82 9.09 9.81
N GLU A 79 -16.11 10.40 9.75
CA GLU A 79 -17.47 10.95 9.79
C GLU A 79 -17.67 11.91 8.61
N PRO A 80 -18.12 11.40 7.45
CA PRO A 80 -18.48 12.30 6.36
C PRO A 80 -19.67 13.17 6.77
N ARG A 81 -19.55 14.48 6.62
CA ARG A 81 -20.55 15.46 7.05
C ARG A 81 -21.07 16.30 5.89
N THR A 82 -20.19 16.87 5.09
CA THR A 82 -20.57 17.83 4.05
C THR A 82 -19.96 17.42 2.72
N GLU A 83 -20.79 17.10 1.75
CA GLU A 83 -20.32 16.71 0.45
C GLU A 83 -19.83 17.91 -0.37
N LEU A 84 -18.64 17.81 -0.92
CA LEU A 84 -18.09 18.74 -1.92
C LEU A 84 -18.72 18.40 -3.29
N THR A 85 -20.01 18.73 -3.43
CA THR A 85 -20.83 18.30 -4.57
C THR A 85 -20.21 18.72 -5.91
N GLY A 86 -19.60 19.91 -5.98
CA GLY A 86 -18.93 20.38 -7.19
C GLY A 86 -17.77 19.47 -7.60
N LEU A 87 -17.05 18.92 -6.62
CA LEU A 87 -15.95 18.00 -6.90
C LEU A 87 -16.48 16.62 -7.32
N SER A 88 -17.47 16.10 -6.61
CA SER A 88 -18.13 14.83 -6.97
C SER A 88 -18.69 14.87 -8.40
N GLN A 89 -19.33 15.98 -8.77
CA GLN A 89 -19.87 16.17 -10.11
C GLN A 89 -18.79 16.20 -11.17
N LYS A 90 -17.66 16.88 -10.90
CA LYS A 90 -16.51 16.90 -11.82
C LYS A 90 -15.95 15.49 -12.03
N TRP A 91 -15.85 14.69 -10.96
CA TRP A 91 -15.40 13.30 -11.06
C TRP A 91 -16.38 12.47 -11.91
N ALA A 92 -17.68 12.64 -11.69
CA ALA A 92 -18.70 11.92 -12.46
C ALA A 92 -18.66 12.29 -13.94
N GLN A 93 -18.50 13.60 -14.26
CA GLN A 93 -18.37 14.08 -15.63
C GLN A 93 -17.12 13.52 -16.31
N LEU A 94 -16.00 13.47 -15.59
CA LEU A 94 -14.75 12.90 -16.11
C LEU A 94 -14.92 11.40 -16.40
N ALA A 95 -15.48 10.66 -15.46
CA ALA A 95 -15.72 9.23 -15.62
C ALA A 95 -16.66 8.94 -16.81
N ALA A 96 -17.67 9.78 -17.02
CA ALA A 96 -18.63 9.62 -18.12
C ALA A 96 -17.99 9.76 -19.51
N ARG A 97 -16.82 10.42 -19.60
CA ARG A 97 -16.08 10.55 -20.87
C ARG A 97 -15.33 9.28 -21.23
N HIS A 98 -15.16 8.36 -20.28
CA HIS A 98 -14.35 7.14 -20.43
C HIS A 98 -15.20 5.90 -20.11
N LYS A 99 -16.16 5.63 -20.98
CA LYS A 99 -17.16 4.55 -20.78
C LYS A 99 -16.55 3.14 -20.75
N ASP A 100 -15.35 3.00 -21.27
CA ASP A 100 -14.58 1.76 -21.29
C ASP A 100 -13.86 1.50 -19.95
N LEU A 101 -13.87 2.47 -19.03
CA LEU A 101 -13.20 2.36 -17.74
C LEU A 101 -14.22 2.29 -16.59
N GLN A 102 -13.90 1.52 -15.59
CA GLN A 102 -14.62 1.53 -14.32
C GLN A 102 -13.81 2.36 -13.31
N ALA A 103 -14.47 3.32 -12.70
CA ALA A 103 -13.82 4.22 -11.76
C ALA A 103 -14.60 4.28 -10.46
N SER A 104 -13.87 4.38 -9.37
CA SER A 104 -14.39 4.62 -8.03
C SER A 104 -13.44 5.60 -7.35
N GLY A 105 -13.97 6.51 -6.55
CA GLY A 105 -13.16 7.49 -5.85
C GLY A 105 -13.85 7.97 -4.58
N TYR A 106 -13.06 8.16 -3.52
CA TYR A 106 -13.53 8.71 -2.26
C TYR A 106 -12.45 9.60 -1.65
N LEU A 107 -12.85 10.75 -1.20
CA LEU A 107 -12.00 11.70 -0.48
C LEU A 107 -12.69 12.09 0.80
N LEU A 108 -11.98 12.11 1.91
CA LEU A 108 -12.48 12.60 3.19
C LEU A 108 -11.42 13.49 3.83
N VAL A 109 -11.81 14.68 4.21
CA VAL A 109 -11.01 15.59 5.03
C VAL A 109 -11.31 15.25 6.49
N LEU A 110 -10.37 14.64 7.18
CA LEU A 110 -10.60 14.12 8.53
C LEU A 110 -10.87 15.24 9.56
N ASP A 111 -10.33 16.44 9.31
CA ASP A 111 -10.47 17.58 10.25
C ASP A 111 -11.90 18.08 10.36
N ASP A 112 -12.65 18.10 9.27
CA ASP A 112 -13.98 18.73 9.25
C ASP A 112 -15.08 17.87 8.62
N GLY A 113 -14.73 16.70 8.09
CA GLY A 113 -15.69 15.77 7.51
C GLY A 113 -16.19 16.14 6.12
N ARG A 114 -15.54 17.09 5.43
CA ARG A 114 -15.88 17.36 4.02
C ARG A 114 -15.45 16.17 3.17
N TYR A 115 -16.26 15.77 2.20
CA TYR A 115 -15.95 14.62 1.37
C TYR A 115 -16.37 14.81 -0.08
N ALA A 116 -15.79 14.04 -0.96
CA ALA A 116 -16.21 13.91 -2.36
C ALA A 116 -16.22 12.44 -2.73
N GLN A 117 -17.07 12.07 -3.69
CA GLN A 117 -17.26 10.66 -4.00
C GLN A 117 -17.62 10.42 -5.46
N LEU A 118 -17.23 9.24 -5.93
CA LEU A 118 -17.63 8.67 -7.22
C LEU A 118 -17.79 7.18 -7.01
N GLN A 119 -19.03 6.68 -7.00
CA GLN A 119 -19.32 5.25 -6.79
C GLN A 119 -18.48 4.65 -5.65
N PRO A 120 -18.48 5.28 -4.44
CA PRO A 120 -17.48 4.98 -3.41
C PRO A 120 -17.54 3.54 -2.89
N GLU A 121 -18.74 2.95 -2.87
CA GLU A 121 -18.98 1.59 -2.37
C GLU A 121 -18.78 0.52 -3.44
N LYS A 122 -18.53 0.91 -4.70
CA LYS A 122 -18.40 -0.05 -5.80
C LYS A 122 -17.15 -0.92 -5.60
N PRO A 123 -17.31 -2.25 -5.44
CA PRO A 123 -16.15 -3.11 -5.36
C PRO A 123 -15.47 -3.22 -6.73
N LEU A 124 -14.16 -3.05 -6.73
CA LEU A 124 -13.31 -3.23 -7.91
C LEU A 124 -12.18 -4.19 -7.56
N PRO A 125 -11.55 -4.83 -8.57
CA PRO A 125 -10.36 -5.65 -8.30
C PRO A 125 -9.32 -4.87 -7.51
N ALA A 126 -8.97 -5.40 -6.35
CA ALA A 126 -8.15 -4.67 -5.37
C ALA A 126 -6.68 -4.58 -5.77
N ALA A 127 -6.18 -5.55 -6.54
CA ALA A 127 -4.74 -5.70 -6.76
C ALA A 127 -3.98 -5.56 -5.43
N SER A 128 -2.91 -4.76 -5.38
CA SER A 128 -2.13 -4.61 -4.14
C SER A 128 -2.76 -3.67 -3.11
N SER A 129 -3.83 -2.94 -3.44
CA SER A 129 -4.49 -2.11 -2.43
C SER A 129 -5.13 -2.94 -1.31
N ILE A 130 -5.39 -4.25 -1.55
CA ILE A 130 -5.88 -5.18 -0.52
C ILE A 130 -4.93 -5.28 0.69
N LYS A 131 -3.67 -4.90 0.52
CA LYS A 131 -2.65 -4.98 1.58
C LYS A 131 -2.93 -4.00 2.73
N THR A 132 -3.58 -2.87 2.42
CA THR A 132 -3.95 -1.87 3.43
C THR A 132 -4.91 -2.45 4.49
N PRO A 133 -6.07 -3.02 4.14
CA PRO A 133 -6.93 -3.65 5.15
C PRO A 133 -6.29 -4.88 5.81
N ILE A 134 -5.40 -5.62 5.13
CA ILE A 134 -4.66 -6.72 5.77
C ILE A 134 -3.74 -6.17 6.87
N LEU A 135 -3.04 -5.06 6.59
CA LEU A 135 -2.20 -4.42 7.60
C LEU A 135 -3.04 -3.96 8.81
N LEU A 136 -4.17 -3.30 8.56
CA LEU A 136 -5.07 -2.87 9.64
C LEU A 136 -5.47 -4.06 10.53
N ALA A 137 -5.84 -5.19 9.93
CA ALA A 137 -6.18 -6.40 10.69
C ALA A 137 -5.00 -6.91 11.54
N GLY A 138 -3.79 -6.80 11.01
CA GLY A 138 -2.57 -7.15 11.77
C GLY A 138 -2.32 -6.21 12.94
N LEU A 139 -2.52 -4.91 12.72
CA LEU A 139 -2.37 -3.90 13.78
C LEU A 139 -3.40 -4.10 14.91
N GLU A 140 -4.63 -4.49 14.58
CA GLU A 140 -5.64 -4.82 15.59
C GLU A 140 -5.21 -6.03 16.46
N GLU A 141 -4.63 -7.06 15.83
CA GLU A 141 -4.14 -8.23 16.57
C GLU A 141 -2.96 -7.87 17.49
N LEU A 142 -2.08 -6.97 17.02
CA LEU A 142 -0.98 -6.43 17.85
C LEU A 142 -1.54 -5.67 19.06
N ASP A 143 -2.50 -4.79 18.81
CA ASP A 143 -3.10 -3.96 19.85
C ASP A 143 -3.83 -4.81 20.90
N ALA A 144 -4.49 -5.87 20.44
CA ALA A 144 -5.18 -6.83 21.31
C ALA A 144 -4.22 -7.77 22.03
N GLY A 145 -2.90 -7.68 21.80
CA GLY A 145 -1.90 -8.55 22.40
C GLY A 145 -1.91 -9.99 21.88
N LYS A 146 -2.63 -10.25 20.81
CA LYS A 146 -2.73 -11.59 20.19
C LYS A 146 -1.61 -11.87 19.21
N LEU A 147 -0.84 -10.84 18.88
CA LEU A 147 0.27 -10.88 17.95
C LEU A 147 1.41 -10.04 18.52
N ARG A 148 2.66 -10.39 18.22
CA ARG A 148 3.84 -9.61 18.62
C ARG A 148 4.62 -9.19 17.39
N TRP A 149 5.24 -8.00 17.44
CA TRP A 149 6.03 -7.47 16.34
C TRP A 149 7.15 -8.44 15.91
N ASN A 150 7.80 -9.08 16.86
CA ASN A 150 8.90 -10.01 16.60
C ASN A 150 8.44 -11.47 16.44
N GLU A 151 7.14 -11.72 16.34
CA GLU A 151 6.61 -13.07 16.15
C GLU A 151 7.13 -13.68 14.85
N PRO A 152 7.80 -14.85 14.90
CA PRO A 152 8.38 -15.45 13.69
C PRO A 152 7.31 -16.16 12.84
N LEU A 153 7.17 -15.71 11.61
CA LEU A 153 6.22 -16.29 10.63
C LEU A 153 6.99 -17.20 9.67
N PRO A 154 6.68 -18.50 9.62
CA PRO A 154 7.41 -19.42 8.75
C PRO A 154 6.96 -19.34 7.30
N LEU A 155 7.91 -19.15 6.39
CA LEU A 155 7.67 -19.17 4.94
C LEU A 155 7.42 -20.61 4.50
N THR A 156 6.18 -21.00 4.32
CA THR A 156 5.84 -22.33 3.81
C THR A 156 5.65 -22.27 2.29
N LYS A 157 5.72 -23.42 1.63
CA LYS A 157 5.50 -23.50 0.17
C LYS A 157 4.18 -22.88 -0.25
N GLU A 158 3.15 -23.03 0.58
CA GLU A 158 1.80 -22.52 0.36
C GLU A 158 1.73 -20.97 0.24
N VAL A 159 2.55 -20.27 1.02
CA VAL A 159 2.50 -18.79 1.08
C VAL A 159 3.50 -18.13 0.13
N ILE A 160 4.34 -18.89 -0.55
CA ILE A 160 5.27 -18.33 -1.54
C ILE A 160 4.45 -17.80 -2.72
N GLY A 161 4.47 -16.48 -2.90
CA GLY A 161 3.80 -15.79 -4.00
C GLY A 161 4.81 -15.10 -4.90
N GLY A 162 4.76 -15.41 -6.18
CA GLY A 162 5.64 -14.79 -7.17
C GLY A 162 5.27 -13.33 -7.46
N GLY A 163 6.03 -12.72 -8.34
CA GLY A 163 5.82 -11.34 -8.76
C GLY A 163 6.58 -10.35 -7.90
N ALA A 164 5.89 -9.40 -7.27
CA ALA A 164 6.54 -8.34 -6.49
C ALA A 164 7.14 -8.88 -5.18
N GLY A 165 8.27 -8.29 -4.80
CA GLY A 165 8.95 -8.60 -3.55
C GLY A 165 10.11 -9.55 -3.71
N TRP A 166 10.77 -9.85 -2.59
CA TRP A 166 11.99 -10.67 -2.58
C TRP A 166 11.89 -11.90 -1.67
N MET A 167 10.89 -11.96 -0.79
CA MET A 167 10.79 -13.06 0.18
C MET A 167 10.59 -14.42 -0.49
N ALA A 168 10.00 -14.44 -1.70
CA ALA A 168 9.86 -15.67 -2.49
C ALA A 168 11.19 -16.33 -2.85
N SER A 169 12.32 -15.59 -2.83
CA SER A 169 13.65 -16.12 -3.14
C SER A 169 14.25 -16.92 -2.00
N LYS A 170 13.64 -16.86 -0.80
CA LYS A 170 14.18 -17.57 0.37
C LYS A 170 13.63 -19.00 0.45
N PRO A 171 14.44 -19.94 1.00
CA PRO A 171 13.98 -21.33 1.11
C PRO A 171 12.75 -21.45 2.02
N PRO A 172 11.83 -22.39 1.72
CA PRO A 172 10.78 -22.75 2.66
C PRO A 172 11.36 -23.11 4.03
N GLY A 173 10.72 -22.69 5.09
CA GLY A 173 11.20 -22.82 6.47
C GLY A 173 11.88 -21.56 6.99
N THR A 174 12.31 -20.64 6.12
CA THR A 174 12.81 -19.33 6.58
C THR A 174 11.75 -18.66 7.45
N ARG A 175 12.16 -18.03 8.53
CA ARG A 175 11.26 -17.34 9.45
C ARG A 175 11.49 -15.83 9.36
N PHE A 176 10.41 -15.08 9.18
CA PHE A 176 10.43 -13.62 9.15
C PHE A 176 9.65 -13.11 10.36
N PRO A 177 10.17 -12.14 11.11
CA PRO A 177 9.35 -11.52 12.15
C PRO A 177 8.17 -10.78 11.51
N PHE A 178 7.05 -10.70 12.22
CA PHE A 178 5.84 -10.04 11.70
C PHE A 178 6.14 -8.63 11.18
N TRP A 179 6.94 -7.84 11.94
CA TRP A 179 7.25 -6.46 11.53
C TRP A 179 7.92 -6.41 10.16
N GLU A 180 8.83 -7.34 9.87
CA GLU A 180 9.53 -7.37 8.59
C GLU A 180 8.56 -7.73 7.46
N ALA A 181 7.74 -8.76 7.67
CA ALA A 181 6.75 -9.15 6.67
C ALA A 181 5.74 -8.01 6.43
N ALA A 182 5.25 -7.35 7.48
CA ALA A 182 4.34 -6.21 7.35
C ALA A 182 4.99 -5.05 6.59
N THR A 183 6.25 -4.75 6.89
CA THR A 183 7.01 -3.69 6.21
C THR A 183 7.18 -4.00 4.73
N GLU A 184 7.63 -5.21 4.39
CA GLU A 184 7.89 -5.58 3.01
C GLU A 184 6.60 -5.72 2.19
N MET A 185 5.52 -6.14 2.84
CA MET A 185 4.18 -6.15 2.23
C MET A 185 3.81 -4.76 1.70
N ILE A 186 4.10 -3.70 2.45
CA ILE A 186 3.73 -2.33 2.08
C ILE A 186 4.84 -1.67 1.24
N ARG A 187 6.10 -1.80 1.64
CA ARG A 187 7.23 -1.06 1.05
C ARG A 187 7.51 -1.46 -0.40
N VAL A 188 7.55 -2.76 -0.67
CA VAL A 188 7.84 -3.29 -2.01
C VAL A 188 6.71 -4.15 -2.56
N SER A 189 5.58 -4.13 -1.87
CA SER A 189 4.39 -4.88 -2.28
C SER A 189 4.64 -6.40 -2.36
N ASP A 190 5.46 -6.94 -1.44
CA ASP A 190 5.86 -8.36 -1.45
C ASP A 190 4.64 -9.27 -1.28
N ASN A 191 4.42 -10.17 -2.24
CA ASN A 191 3.27 -11.07 -2.25
C ASN A 191 3.43 -12.21 -1.24
N SER A 192 4.65 -12.72 -1.05
CA SER A 192 4.91 -13.75 -0.03
C SER A 192 4.71 -13.20 1.38
N ALA A 193 5.17 -11.97 1.63
CA ALA A 193 4.91 -11.27 2.88
C ALA A 193 3.41 -11.12 3.13
N THR A 194 2.66 -10.74 2.09
CA THR A 194 1.19 -10.61 2.18
C THR A 194 0.56 -11.94 2.59
N ASN A 195 0.95 -13.01 1.90
CA ASN A 195 0.40 -14.35 2.17
C ASN A 195 0.79 -14.86 3.57
N LEU A 196 1.98 -14.53 4.05
CA LEU A 196 2.38 -14.80 5.44
C LEU A 196 1.41 -14.14 6.42
N LEU A 197 1.09 -12.87 6.21
CA LEU A 197 0.14 -12.16 7.06
C LEU A 197 -1.27 -12.75 6.95
N ILE A 198 -1.76 -13.01 5.73
CA ILE A 198 -3.07 -13.64 5.53
C ILE A 198 -3.15 -14.95 6.33
N LYS A 199 -2.13 -15.80 6.20
CA LYS A 199 -2.08 -17.10 6.92
C LYS A 199 -2.08 -16.88 8.43
N ARG A 200 -1.22 -15.98 8.95
CA ARG A 200 -1.10 -15.72 10.39
C ARG A 200 -2.39 -15.17 10.99
N LEU A 201 -3.12 -14.37 10.21
CA LEU A 201 -4.37 -13.74 10.67
C LEU A 201 -5.60 -14.65 10.54
N GLY A 202 -5.40 -15.95 10.31
CA GLY A 202 -6.45 -16.95 10.30
C GLY A 202 -6.99 -17.31 8.92
N GLY A 203 -6.32 -16.82 7.87
CA GLY A 203 -6.69 -17.12 6.49
C GLY A 203 -7.79 -16.20 5.95
N LYS A 204 -8.22 -16.51 4.75
CA LYS A 204 -9.17 -15.67 3.99
C LYS A 204 -10.50 -15.51 4.73
N THR A 205 -11.05 -16.58 5.27
CA THR A 205 -12.35 -16.57 5.96
C THR A 205 -12.33 -15.64 7.18
N ALA A 206 -11.30 -15.78 8.03
CA ALA A 206 -11.17 -14.97 9.24
C ALA A 206 -10.97 -13.49 8.90
N LEU A 207 -10.15 -13.20 7.87
CA LEU A 207 -9.91 -11.83 7.43
C LEU A 207 -11.19 -11.21 6.85
N ASN A 208 -11.94 -11.96 6.03
CA ASN A 208 -13.19 -11.44 5.47
C ASN A 208 -14.22 -11.11 6.56
N ALA A 209 -14.34 -11.97 7.58
CA ALA A 209 -15.20 -11.69 8.72
C ALA A 209 -14.75 -10.42 9.47
N ARG A 210 -13.45 -10.24 9.61
CA ARG A 210 -12.89 -9.05 10.25
C ARG A 210 -13.15 -7.78 9.43
N PHE A 211 -12.98 -7.84 8.10
CA PHE A 211 -13.27 -6.71 7.22
C PHE A 211 -14.73 -6.27 7.37
N GLN A 212 -15.66 -7.23 7.41
CA GLN A 212 -17.07 -6.91 7.65
C GLN A 212 -17.28 -6.24 9.03
N ALA A 213 -16.63 -6.74 10.07
CA ALA A 213 -16.70 -6.16 11.41
C ALA A 213 -16.13 -4.73 11.48
N LEU A 214 -15.17 -4.40 10.62
CA LEU A 214 -14.59 -3.07 10.48
C LEU A 214 -15.41 -2.14 9.59
N GLY A 215 -16.47 -2.66 8.97
CA GLY A 215 -17.32 -1.91 8.03
C GLY A 215 -16.69 -1.77 6.65
N LEU A 216 -15.78 -2.66 6.28
CA LEU A 216 -15.15 -2.69 4.95
C LEU A 216 -15.92 -3.69 4.08
N THR A 217 -17.14 -3.29 3.69
CA THR A 217 -18.13 -4.22 3.12
C THR A 217 -17.84 -4.63 1.68
N GLY A 218 -17.07 -3.81 0.94
CA GLY A 218 -16.63 -4.14 -0.42
C GLY A 218 -15.29 -4.85 -0.49
N THR A 219 -14.65 -5.11 0.68
CA THR A 219 -13.31 -5.69 0.76
C THR A 219 -13.40 -7.19 1.03
N VAL A 220 -12.88 -7.99 0.09
CA VAL A 220 -12.94 -9.45 0.17
C VAL A 220 -11.64 -10.05 -0.36
N ILE A 221 -11.08 -11.01 0.38
CA ILE A 221 -9.97 -11.84 -0.07
C ILE A 221 -10.52 -13.20 -0.52
N ASN A 222 -10.37 -13.49 -1.80
CA ASN A 222 -10.75 -14.76 -2.41
C ASN A 222 -9.54 -15.63 -2.74
N ASN A 223 -8.41 -14.98 -3.08
CA ASN A 223 -7.20 -15.69 -3.50
C ASN A 223 -5.95 -15.18 -2.78
N TRP A 224 -4.97 -16.06 -2.73
CA TRP A 224 -3.59 -15.69 -2.37
C TRP A 224 -3.02 -14.72 -3.41
N LEU A 225 -2.01 -13.92 -2.99
CA LEU A 225 -1.31 -13.05 -3.92
C LEU A 225 -0.16 -13.81 -4.61
N PRO A 226 0.08 -13.57 -5.92
CA PRO A 226 -0.63 -12.61 -6.77
C PRO A 226 -1.99 -13.14 -7.23
N ASP A 227 -3.01 -12.31 -7.14
CA ASP A 227 -4.36 -12.62 -7.62
C ASP A 227 -4.50 -12.13 -9.06
N LEU A 228 -4.04 -12.96 -9.99
CA LEU A 228 -3.97 -12.60 -11.41
C LEU A 228 -5.35 -12.47 -12.07
N ASN A 229 -6.36 -13.09 -11.48
CA ASN A 229 -7.72 -13.05 -11.99
C ASN A 229 -8.53 -11.87 -11.45
N GLY A 230 -7.96 -11.10 -10.50
CA GLY A 230 -8.60 -9.92 -9.93
C GLY A 230 -9.85 -10.24 -9.11
N THR A 231 -9.81 -11.36 -8.38
CA THR A 231 -10.96 -11.82 -7.57
C THR A 231 -11.00 -11.20 -6.19
N ASN A 232 -9.87 -10.72 -5.67
CA ASN A 232 -9.82 -9.94 -4.44
C ASN A 232 -10.38 -8.56 -4.75
N THR A 233 -11.29 -8.07 -3.94
CA THR A 233 -11.95 -6.79 -4.20
C THR A 233 -11.76 -5.82 -3.03
N THR A 234 -11.91 -4.54 -3.32
CA THR A 234 -12.07 -3.49 -2.31
C THR A 234 -12.81 -2.32 -2.95
N SER A 235 -13.26 -1.36 -2.14
CA SER A 235 -13.88 -0.13 -2.62
C SER A 235 -13.03 1.08 -2.19
N SER A 236 -13.21 2.21 -2.88
CA SER A 236 -12.49 3.44 -2.50
C SER A 236 -12.92 3.92 -1.11
N HIS A 237 -14.17 3.72 -0.73
CA HIS A 237 -14.67 4.02 0.61
C HIS A 237 -13.96 3.15 1.65
N ASP A 238 -13.86 1.84 1.42
CA ASP A 238 -13.22 0.91 2.35
C ASP A 238 -11.74 1.25 2.56
N LEU A 239 -11.02 1.59 1.48
CA LEU A 239 -9.61 1.98 1.59
C LEU A 239 -9.44 3.25 2.42
N ALA A 240 -10.27 4.27 2.16
CA ALA A 240 -10.23 5.51 2.94
C ALA A 240 -10.58 5.24 4.40
N ARG A 241 -11.59 4.40 4.65
CA ARG A 241 -11.98 4.01 6.01
C ARG A 241 -10.85 3.26 6.72
N ALA A 242 -10.21 2.30 6.05
CA ALA A 242 -9.10 1.55 6.65
C ALA A 242 -7.94 2.47 7.06
N ILE A 243 -7.60 3.44 6.20
CA ILE A 243 -6.54 4.42 6.49
C ILE A 243 -6.96 5.31 7.68
N ALA A 244 -8.20 5.81 7.66
CA ALA A 244 -8.70 6.69 8.70
C ALA A 244 -8.74 5.99 10.08
N LEU A 245 -9.12 4.71 10.12
CA LEU A 245 -9.14 3.94 11.38
C LEU A 245 -7.74 3.83 12.01
N VAL A 246 -6.69 3.77 11.17
CA VAL A 246 -5.30 3.78 11.65
C VAL A 246 -4.93 5.21 12.13
N ASP A 247 -5.20 6.22 11.30
CA ASP A 247 -4.81 7.60 11.56
C ASP A 247 -5.47 8.18 12.80
N THR A 248 -6.77 7.91 12.98
CA THR A 248 -7.54 8.45 14.11
C THR A 248 -7.34 7.65 15.40
N GLY A 249 -6.76 6.47 15.32
CA GLY A 249 -6.63 5.58 16.45
C GLY A 249 -7.96 5.05 16.98
N GLU A 250 -9.04 5.15 16.21
CA GLU A 250 -10.39 4.76 16.64
C GLU A 250 -10.48 3.28 17.04
N LYS A 251 -9.71 2.44 16.38
CA LYS A 251 -9.66 1.00 16.63
C LYS A 251 -8.27 0.52 17.08
N LEU A 252 -7.33 1.45 17.27
CA LEU A 252 -5.95 1.11 17.63
C LEU A 252 -5.49 2.02 18.77
N SER A 253 -4.96 1.44 19.82
CA SER A 253 -4.38 2.23 20.90
C SER A 253 -3.04 2.85 20.46
N PRO A 254 -2.56 3.92 21.13
CA PRO A 254 -1.24 4.48 20.83
C PRO A 254 -0.09 3.45 20.93
N ARG A 255 -0.27 2.37 21.63
CA ARG A 255 0.69 1.26 21.71
C ARG A 255 0.99 0.62 20.37
N ALA A 256 -0.03 0.42 19.58
CA ALA A 256 0.16 -0.23 18.27
C ALA A 256 1.05 0.55 17.30
N UNK A 257 1.02 1.66 17.51
CA UNK A 257 1.75 2.51 16.71
C UNK A 257 3.13 2.78 17.18
N HIS A 258 3.32 2.70 18.35
CA HIS A 258 4.63 3.12 18.88
C HIS A 258 5.58 1.96 19.26
N GLN A 259 5.14 0.74 19.25
CA GLN A 259 5.96 -0.42 19.65
C GLN A 259 6.75 -1.06 18.49
N HIS A 260 7.08 -0.30 17.47
CA HIS A 260 7.97 -0.81 16.42
C HIS A 260 9.33 -1.13 17.06
N PRO A 261 9.80 -2.37 16.99
CA PRO A 261 11.13 -2.66 17.52
C PRO A 261 12.17 -1.82 16.78
N ALA A 262 13.13 -1.25 17.49
CA ALA A 262 14.25 -0.56 16.87
C ALA A 262 14.87 -1.49 15.82
N ALA A 263 15.16 -0.95 14.65
CA ALA A 263 15.78 -1.74 13.59
C ALA A 263 17.06 -2.40 14.16
N PRO A 264 17.26 -3.70 13.90
CA PRO A 264 18.50 -4.35 14.36
C PRO A 264 19.68 -3.63 13.71
N GLY A 265 20.54 -3.03 14.54
CA GLY A 265 21.66 -2.20 14.10
C GLY A 265 21.73 -0.82 14.75
N ALA A 266 20.66 -0.39 15.45
CA ALA A 266 20.70 0.83 16.25
C ALA A 266 21.20 0.55 17.68
N ALA A 267 22.13 -0.39 17.84
CA ALA A 267 22.76 -0.63 19.13
C ALA A 267 23.90 0.36 19.30
N ASP A 268 23.74 1.18 20.33
CA ASP A 268 24.68 2.10 20.97
C ASP A 268 25.79 2.72 20.09
N GLY A 269 25.65 4.00 19.85
CA GLY A 269 26.69 4.82 19.27
C GLY A 269 27.87 5.05 20.22
N SER A 270 28.56 3.97 20.61
CA SER A 270 29.87 4.14 21.24
C SER A 270 30.92 4.18 20.11
N TRP A 271 31.04 5.33 19.48
CA TRP A 271 32.20 5.66 18.70
C TRP A 271 33.29 6.14 19.68
N GLY A 272 34.27 5.26 20.01
CA GLY A 272 35.47 5.65 20.73
C GLY A 272 36.44 6.41 19.80
#